data_b083816e2a0b529c619f8884e1fae0cf
#
_entry.id   b083816e2a0b529c619f8884e1fae0cf
#
_cell.length_a   1.000
_cell.length_b   1.000
_cell.length_c   1.000
_cell.angle_alpha   90.00
_cell.angle_beta   90.00
_cell.angle_gamma   90.00
#
_symmetry.space_group_name_H-M   'P 1'
#
loop_
_entity.id
_entity.type
_entity.pdbx_description
1 polymer ?
#
loop_
_entity_poly.entity_id
_entity_poly.type
_entity_poly.pdbx_seq_one_letter_code
_entity_poly.pdbx_strand_id
1 'polypeptide(L)'
;MASVEQIEPKKGPSLVIQLAMLLAVTAAAIGMGWMSGGYLKGVGGPVPVPAAPENQANAEQPAAAHEQPGAGPTLVALAPITTNLAAPADVWIRLEASVLYDAPQPTTVTDDIHQDLLALVRTLKMHQIEGASGYQHLKADLEERAAIRSGGHAKQVLIRTLLLE
;
A
#
# COMPACT_ATOMS: atom_id res chain seq x y z
N MET A 1 53.59 -37.20 23.43
CA MET A 1 53.27 -37.83 22.12
C MET A 1 51.85 -37.39 21.79
N ALA A 2 51.74 -36.40 20.92
CA ALA A 2 50.45 -35.86 20.51
C ALA A 2 50.06 -36.53 19.19
N SER A 3 48.94 -37.23 19.18
CA SER A 3 48.37 -37.84 17.99
C SER A 3 47.75 -36.78 17.13
N VAL A 4 48.30 -36.60 15.93
CA VAL A 4 47.73 -35.76 14.88
C VAL A 4 46.61 -36.55 14.24
N GLU A 5 45.38 -36.13 14.49
CA GLU A 5 44.17 -36.65 13.86
C GLU A 5 44.09 -36.11 12.43
N GLN A 6 44.30 -36.98 11.46
CA GLN A 6 44.19 -36.65 10.03
C GLN A 6 42.70 -36.44 9.66
N ILE A 7 42.32 -35.22 9.40
CA ILE A 7 41.04 -34.90 8.81
C ILE A 7 41.06 -35.29 7.32
N GLU A 8 40.38 -36.39 6.99
CA GLU A 8 40.16 -36.77 5.58
C GLU A 8 39.32 -35.74 4.85
N PRO A 9 39.70 -35.33 3.63
CA PRO A 9 38.86 -34.39 2.86
C PRO A 9 37.58 -35.08 2.39
N LYS A 10 36.45 -34.65 2.92
CA LYS A 10 35.10 -35.07 2.50
C LYS A 10 34.93 -34.80 1.03
N LYS A 11 34.86 -35.84 0.20
CA LYS A 11 34.61 -35.77 -1.25
C LYS A 11 33.30 -35.00 -1.46
N GLY A 12 33.39 -33.81 -2.03
CA GLY A 12 32.24 -33.00 -2.37
C GLY A 12 31.35 -33.72 -3.42
N PRO A 13 30.06 -33.36 -3.49
CA PRO A 13 29.15 -33.99 -4.45
C PRO A 13 29.70 -33.86 -5.86
N SER A 14 29.60 -34.92 -6.65
CA SER A 14 30.19 -34.96 -8.02
C SER A 14 29.57 -33.87 -8.88
N LEU A 15 30.34 -33.25 -9.76
CA LEU A 15 29.90 -32.20 -10.71
C LEU A 15 28.62 -32.58 -11.45
N VAL A 16 28.39 -33.87 -11.70
CA VAL A 16 27.20 -34.41 -12.36
C VAL A 16 25.97 -34.25 -11.45
N ILE A 17 26.11 -34.50 -10.16
CA ILE A 17 24.99 -34.34 -9.20
C ILE A 17 24.65 -32.86 -9.01
N GLN A 18 25.64 -31.96 -8.97
CA GLN A 18 25.42 -30.52 -8.89
C GLN A 18 24.73 -29.99 -10.15
N LEU A 19 25.10 -30.44 -11.32
CA LEU A 19 24.48 -30.06 -12.59
C LEU A 19 23.01 -30.58 -12.66
N ALA A 20 22.78 -31.81 -12.23
CA ALA A 20 21.43 -32.38 -12.18
C ALA A 20 20.49 -31.62 -11.21
N MET A 21 20.98 -31.23 -10.03
CA MET A 21 20.21 -30.40 -9.09
C MET A 21 19.90 -29.03 -9.67
N LEU A 22 20.87 -28.39 -10.33
CA LEU A 22 20.68 -27.08 -10.95
C LEU A 22 19.63 -27.13 -12.06
N LEU A 23 19.66 -28.16 -12.90
CA LEU A 23 18.69 -28.40 -13.95
C LEU A 23 17.27 -28.64 -13.37
N ALA A 24 17.15 -29.41 -12.28
CA ALA A 24 15.86 -29.68 -11.64
C ALA A 24 15.24 -28.40 -11.05
N VAL A 25 16.04 -27.56 -10.38
CA VAL A 25 15.57 -26.29 -9.82
C VAL A 25 15.17 -25.31 -10.92
N THR A 26 15.94 -25.26 -12.01
CA THR A 26 15.62 -24.38 -13.15
C THR A 26 14.33 -24.81 -13.85
N ALA A 27 14.10 -26.10 -14.03
CA ALA A 27 12.85 -26.63 -14.61
C ALA A 27 11.63 -26.33 -13.73
N ALA A 28 11.78 -26.46 -12.40
CA ALA A 28 10.72 -26.11 -11.45
C ALA A 28 10.39 -24.60 -11.48
N ALA A 29 11.41 -23.74 -11.58
CA ALA A 29 11.23 -22.28 -11.67
C ALA A 29 10.51 -21.86 -12.97
N ILE A 30 10.84 -22.47 -14.09
CA ILE A 30 10.17 -22.23 -15.38
C ILE A 30 8.72 -22.68 -15.34
N GLY A 31 8.44 -23.83 -14.72
CA GLY A 31 7.08 -24.37 -14.58
C GLY A 31 6.19 -23.44 -13.73
N MET A 32 6.69 -22.95 -12.60
CA MET A 32 5.98 -21.96 -11.77
C MET A 32 5.79 -20.63 -12.48
N GLY A 33 6.79 -20.16 -13.21
CA GLY A 33 6.71 -18.91 -13.98
C GLY A 33 5.65 -18.97 -15.08
N TRP A 34 5.51 -20.10 -15.75
CA TRP A 34 4.51 -20.27 -16.83
C TRP A 34 3.09 -20.33 -16.27
N MET A 35 2.89 -21.02 -15.15
CA MET A 35 1.61 -21.13 -14.49
C MET A 35 1.15 -19.78 -13.89
N SER A 36 2.07 -19.00 -13.29
CA SER A 36 1.80 -17.64 -12.81
C SER A 36 1.56 -16.64 -13.95
N GLY A 37 2.31 -16.76 -15.06
CA GLY A 37 2.13 -15.92 -16.25
C GLY A 37 0.80 -16.13 -16.95
N GLY A 38 0.26 -17.36 -16.94
CA GLY A 38 -1.08 -17.68 -17.47
C GLY A 38 -2.20 -17.02 -16.65
N TYR A 39 -2.02 -16.91 -15.34
CA TYR A 39 -2.99 -16.27 -14.46
C TYR A 39 -3.03 -14.72 -14.64
N LEU A 40 -1.86 -14.11 -14.88
CA LEU A 40 -1.79 -12.67 -15.15
C LEU A 40 -2.32 -12.28 -16.55
N LYS A 41 -2.23 -13.17 -17.53
CA LYS A 41 -2.73 -12.89 -18.88
C LYS A 41 -4.27 -12.84 -18.95
N GLY A 42 -4.96 -13.43 -17.98
CA GLY A 42 -6.43 -13.36 -17.86
C GLY A 42 -6.96 -12.09 -17.23
N VAL A 43 -6.11 -11.24 -16.60
CA VAL A 43 -6.51 -10.03 -15.86
C VAL A 43 -6.13 -8.72 -16.59
N GLY A 44 -5.33 -8.80 -17.66
CA GLY A 44 -4.85 -7.63 -18.41
C GLY A 44 -5.31 -7.64 -19.86
N GLY A 45 -6.47 -7.06 -20.15
CA GLY A 45 -6.81 -6.65 -21.52
C GLY A 45 -5.86 -5.53 -21.98
N PRO A 46 -5.57 -5.41 -23.31
CA PRO A 46 -4.67 -4.38 -23.82
C PRO A 46 -5.26 -2.99 -23.60
N VAL A 47 -4.56 -2.17 -22.84
CA VAL A 47 -4.86 -0.76 -22.69
C VAL A 47 -4.46 -0.07 -24.00
N PRO A 48 -5.39 0.57 -24.75
CA PRO A 48 -5.01 1.39 -25.90
C PRO A 48 -4.22 2.61 -25.40
N VAL A 49 -3.00 2.78 -25.88
CA VAL A 49 -2.22 4.01 -25.68
C VAL A 49 -2.71 5.03 -26.69
N PRO A 50 -3.35 6.14 -26.29
CA PRO A 50 -3.57 7.25 -27.18
C PRO A 50 -2.29 8.05 -27.33
N ALA A 51 -1.91 8.33 -28.57
CA ALA A 51 -0.82 9.23 -28.93
C ALA A 51 -1.09 10.63 -28.35
N ALA A 52 -0.01 11.26 -27.86
CA ALA A 52 -0.03 12.63 -27.37
C ALA A 52 -0.45 13.63 -28.46
N PRO A 53 -1.12 14.71 -28.06
CA PRO A 53 -0.70 16.03 -28.46
C PRO A 53 -0.43 16.94 -27.27
N GLU A 54 0.57 17.78 -27.48
CA GLU A 54 1.05 18.81 -26.57
C GLU A 54 -0.01 19.86 -26.25
N ASN A 55 0.15 20.38 -25.04
CA ASN A 55 -0.20 21.75 -24.62
C ASN A 55 -1.65 22.02 -24.20
N GLN A 56 -1.85 22.19 -22.92
CA GLN A 56 -2.24 23.47 -22.30
C GLN A 56 -2.43 23.29 -20.79
N ALA A 57 -1.73 24.17 -20.06
CA ALA A 57 -1.96 24.42 -18.65
C ALA A 57 -3.44 24.78 -18.42
N ASN A 58 -4.11 24.02 -17.58
CA ASN A 58 -5.16 24.58 -16.72
C ASN A 58 -5.43 23.68 -15.50
N ALA A 59 -5.54 24.38 -14.39
CA ALA A 59 -5.90 24.03 -13.04
C ALA A 59 -6.69 22.72 -12.81
N GLU A 60 -6.16 21.97 -11.87
CA GLU A 60 -6.82 21.23 -10.80
C GLU A 60 -8.32 20.95 -10.95
N GLN A 61 -8.62 19.75 -11.40
CA GLN A 61 -9.89 19.12 -11.10
C GLN A 61 -9.58 17.69 -10.61
N PRO A 62 -9.96 17.32 -9.35
CA PRO A 62 -9.79 15.96 -8.89
C PRO A 62 -10.60 15.04 -9.79
N ALA A 63 -9.94 14.14 -10.51
CA ALA A 63 -10.58 13.12 -11.30
C ALA A 63 -11.50 12.31 -10.41
N ALA A 64 -12.81 12.51 -10.57
CA ALA A 64 -13.82 11.62 -10.05
C ALA A 64 -13.53 10.23 -10.60
N ALA A 65 -13.13 9.33 -9.72
CA ALA A 65 -13.01 7.92 -10.05
C ALA A 65 -14.40 7.42 -10.47
N HIS A 66 -14.53 7.00 -11.71
CA HIS A 66 -15.73 6.34 -12.19
C HIS A 66 -15.91 5.03 -11.43
N GLU A 67 -16.92 5.00 -10.58
CA GLU A 67 -17.39 3.82 -9.89
C GLU A 67 -17.93 2.82 -10.93
N GLN A 68 -17.19 1.75 -11.15
CA GLN A 68 -17.77 0.54 -11.72
C GLN A 68 -18.34 -0.30 -10.57
N PRO A 69 -19.61 -0.69 -10.57
CA PRO A 69 -20.18 -1.56 -9.55
C PRO A 69 -19.65 -2.98 -9.75
N GLY A 70 -18.50 -3.26 -9.19
CA GLY A 70 -17.93 -4.59 -9.08
C GLY A 70 -18.02 -5.06 -7.64
N ALA A 71 -18.54 -6.25 -7.40
CA ALA A 71 -18.59 -6.88 -6.07
C ALA A 71 -17.16 -7.23 -5.63
N GLY A 72 -16.41 -6.26 -5.09
CA GLY A 72 -15.02 -6.47 -4.64
C GLY A 72 -14.47 -5.28 -3.87
N PRO A 73 -13.27 -5.41 -3.29
CA PRO A 73 -12.62 -4.34 -2.56
C PRO A 73 -12.47 -3.08 -3.43
N THR A 74 -12.85 -1.94 -2.88
CA THR A 74 -12.83 -0.65 -3.57
C THR A 74 -11.93 0.32 -2.81
N LEU A 75 -11.03 0.99 -3.53
CA LEU A 75 -10.15 2.03 -2.98
C LEU A 75 -10.70 3.40 -3.35
N VAL A 76 -11.06 4.19 -2.34
CA VAL A 76 -11.61 5.54 -2.51
C VAL A 76 -10.64 6.56 -1.92
N ALA A 77 -10.27 7.57 -2.72
CA ALA A 77 -9.45 8.68 -2.26
C ALA A 77 -10.32 9.67 -1.48
N LEU A 78 -9.84 10.10 -0.30
CA LEU A 78 -10.43 11.19 0.46
C LEU A 78 -9.95 12.54 -0.08
N ALA A 79 -10.75 13.58 0.11
CA ALA A 79 -10.29 14.94 -0.11
C ALA A 79 -9.10 15.25 0.81
N PRO A 80 -8.11 16.06 0.37
CA PRO A 80 -6.99 16.46 1.20
C PRO A 80 -7.45 17.18 2.48
N ILE A 81 -6.93 16.76 3.62
CA ILE A 81 -7.16 17.41 4.91
C ILE A 81 -6.00 18.37 5.18
N THR A 82 -6.29 19.66 5.27
CA THR A 82 -5.30 20.68 5.66
C THR A 82 -5.83 21.44 6.86
N THR A 83 -5.10 21.41 7.97
CA THR A 83 -5.50 22.06 9.22
C THR A 83 -4.29 22.31 10.12
N ASN A 84 -4.48 23.05 11.23
CA ASN A 84 -3.46 23.21 12.25
C ASN A 84 -3.48 22.05 13.24
N LEU A 85 -2.32 21.77 13.85
CA LEU A 85 -2.24 20.87 15.00
C LEU A 85 -2.81 21.54 16.25
N ALA A 86 -3.18 20.72 17.24
CA ALA A 86 -3.60 21.23 18.56
C ALA A 86 -2.42 21.88 19.31
N ALA A 87 -1.20 21.37 19.12
CA ALA A 87 0.02 21.94 19.70
C ALA A 87 1.28 21.46 18.92
N PRO A 88 2.14 22.41 18.46
CA PRO A 88 1.93 23.86 18.46
C PRO A 88 0.88 24.26 17.41
N ALA A 89 0.12 25.33 17.68
CA ALA A 89 -1.02 25.75 16.84
C ALA A 89 -0.61 26.48 15.54
N ASP A 90 0.66 26.85 15.42
CA ASP A 90 1.27 27.47 14.24
C ASP A 90 1.75 26.44 13.20
N VAL A 91 1.79 25.14 13.57
CA VAL A 91 2.15 24.07 12.65
C VAL A 91 0.91 23.59 11.89
N TRP A 92 1.04 23.60 10.56
CA TRP A 92 0.05 23.08 9.66
C TRP A 92 0.35 21.62 9.31
N ILE A 93 -0.71 20.84 9.17
CA ILE A 93 -0.63 19.48 8.69
C ILE A 93 -1.48 19.33 7.41
N ARG A 94 -0.89 18.70 6.40
CA ARG A 94 -1.59 18.24 5.19
C ARG A 94 -1.54 16.74 5.13
N LEU A 95 -2.71 16.13 5.18
CA LEU A 95 -2.90 14.69 5.09
C LEU A 95 -3.70 14.33 3.83
N GLU A 96 -3.12 13.48 3.00
CA GLU A 96 -3.82 12.85 1.87
C GLU A 96 -3.91 11.35 2.12
N ALA A 97 -5.11 10.82 2.11
CA ALA A 97 -5.36 9.42 2.42
C ALA A 97 -6.39 8.81 1.46
N SER A 98 -6.38 7.49 1.38
CA SER A 98 -7.39 6.70 0.67
C SER A 98 -7.90 5.61 1.60
N VAL A 99 -9.16 5.25 1.49
CA VAL A 99 -9.80 4.19 2.27
C VAL A 99 -10.04 2.98 1.37
N LEU A 100 -9.60 1.83 1.83
CA LEU A 100 -9.88 0.54 1.21
C LEU A 100 -11.11 -0.07 1.87
N TYR A 101 -12.18 -0.23 1.12
CA TYR A 101 -13.41 -0.90 1.54
C TYR A 101 -13.46 -2.34 1.03
N ASP A 102 -14.17 -3.22 1.74
CA ASP A 102 -14.44 -4.60 1.30
C ASP A 102 -15.46 -4.68 0.15
N ALA A 103 -16.31 -3.67 0.02
CA ALA A 103 -17.29 -3.50 -1.05
C ALA A 103 -17.54 -2.01 -1.31
N PRO A 104 -18.09 -1.63 -2.47
CA PRO A 104 -18.46 -0.25 -2.76
C PRO A 104 -19.37 0.33 -1.67
N GLN A 105 -19.03 1.53 -1.19
CA GLN A 105 -19.78 2.25 -0.16
C GLN A 105 -20.42 3.51 -0.74
N PRO A 106 -21.56 3.99 -0.17
CA PRO A 106 -22.11 5.29 -0.51
C PRO A 106 -21.11 6.42 -0.23
N THR A 107 -21.11 7.45 -1.06
CA THR A 107 -20.26 8.64 -0.90
C THR A 107 -20.42 9.31 0.46
N THR A 108 -21.64 9.28 1.03
CA THR A 108 -21.94 9.80 2.36
C THR A 108 -21.07 9.17 3.44
N VAL A 109 -20.80 7.87 3.38
CA VAL A 109 -19.92 7.18 4.34
C VAL A 109 -18.47 7.69 4.19
N THR A 110 -18.02 7.92 2.97
CA THR A 110 -16.69 8.48 2.70
C THR A 110 -16.57 9.90 3.22
N ASP A 111 -17.61 10.73 3.04
CA ASP A 111 -17.65 12.11 3.54
C ASP A 111 -17.68 12.14 5.07
N ASP A 112 -18.45 11.26 5.71
CA ASP A 112 -18.48 11.12 7.16
C ASP A 112 -17.12 10.71 7.72
N ILE A 113 -16.43 9.74 7.07
CA ILE A 113 -15.05 9.36 7.44
C ILE A 113 -14.14 10.57 7.32
N HIS A 114 -14.19 11.30 6.20
CA HIS A 114 -13.35 12.49 6.00
C HIS A 114 -13.54 13.51 7.14
N GLN A 115 -14.78 13.78 7.56
CA GLN A 115 -15.07 14.70 8.66
C GLN A 115 -14.51 14.19 10.00
N ASP A 116 -14.63 12.90 10.28
CA ASP A 116 -14.09 12.30 11.51
C ASP A 116 -12.56 12.34 11.53
N LEU A 117 -11.92 12.07 10.39
CA LEU A 117 -10.46 12.16 10.28
C LEU A 117 -9.97 13.60 10.42
N LEU A 118 -10.67 14.59 9.83
CA LEU A 118 -10.38 16.01 10.03
C LEU A 118 -10.48 16.40 11.51
N ALA A 119 -11.53 15.95 12.20
CA ALA A 119 -11.72 16.21 13.62
C ALA A 119 -10.59 15.60 14.47
N LEU A 120 -10.18 14.35 14.15
CA LEU A 120 -9.05 13.69 14.81
C LEU A 120 -7.75 14.47 14.61
N VAL A 121 -7.41 14.81 13.36
CA VAL A 121 -6.15 15.48 13.01
C VAL A 121 -6.02 16.82 13.74
N ARG A 122 -7.11 17.55 13.92
CA ARG A 122 -7.14 18.81 14.71
C ARG A 122 -6.86 18.63 16.19
N THR A 123 -6.97 17.43 16.73
CA THR A 123 -6.66 17.15 18.16
C THR A 123 -5.23 16.69 18.37
N LEU A 124 -4.50 16.38 17.30
CA LEU A 124 -3.14 15.87 17.38
C LEU A 124 -2.16 16.92 17.86
N LYS A 125 -1.18 16.46 18.64
CA LYS A 125 -0.01 17.22 19.02
C LYS A 125 1.21 16.71 18.28
N MET A 126 2.13 17.58 17.92
CA MET A 126 3.30 17.24 17.10
C MET A 126 4.08 16.04 17.65
N HIS A 127 4.35 16.01 18.96
CA HIS A 127 5.09 14.92 19.59
C HIS A 127 4.40 13.55 19.50
N GLN A 128 3.08 13.50 19.22
CA GLN A 128 2.33 12.24 19.06
C GLN A 128 2.55 11.60 17.69
N ILE A 129 2.95 12.40 16.71
CA ILE A 129 3.11 11.94 15.31
C ILE A 129 4.57 11.91 14.87
N GLU A 130 5.50 12.31 15.76
CA GLU A 130 6.94 12.29 15.49
C GLU A 130 7.50 10.86 15.51
N GLY A 131 8.40 10.59 14.55
CA GLY A 131 9.10 9.33 14.44
C GLY A 131 8.23 8.17 13.94
N ALA A 132 8.85 6.99 13.85
CA ALA A 132 8.21 5.82 13.28
C ALA A 132 7.02 5.32 14.10
N SER A 133 7.13 5.37 15.43
CA SER A 133 6.05 4.93 16.33
C SER A 133 4.86 5.89 16.30
N GLY A 134 5.11 7.21 16.28
CA GLY A 134 4.06 8.22 16.15
C GLY A 134 3.26 8.07 14.86
N TYR A 135 3.97 7.85 13.75
CA TYR A 135 3.31 7.56 12.47
C TYR A 135 2.45 6.29 12.51
N GLN A 136 2.92 5.21 13.15
CA GLN A 136 2.14 3.98 13.28
C GLN A 136 0.89 4.16 14.15
N HIS A 137 0.99 4.92 15.25
CA HIS A 137 -0.15 5.26 16.08
C HIS A 137 -1.18 6.09 15.30
N LEU A 138 -0.73 7.14 14.63
CA LEU A 138 -1.61 7.95 13.77
C LEU A 138 -2.35 7.07 12.75
N LYS A 139 -1.61 6.18 12.06
CA LYS A 139 -2.22 5.28 11.07
C LYS A 139 -3.28 4.38 11.70
N ALA A 140 -3.00 3.78 12.87
CA ALA A 140 -3.94 2.93 13.60
C ALA A 140 -5.21 3.71 14.01
N ASP A 141 -5.06 4.93 14.52
CA ASP A 141 -6.18 5.79 14.90
C ASP A 141 -7.07 6.16 13.70
N LEU A 142 -6.45 6.45 12.54
CA LEU A 142 -7.18 6.72 11.30
C LEU A 142 -7.96 5.48 10.83
N GLU A 143 -7.34 4.30 10.88
CA GLU A 143 -7.98 3.02 10.50
C GLU A 143 -9.14 2.67 11.44
N GLU A 144 -8.96 2.82 12.73
CA GLU A 144 -10.02 2.56 13.73
C GLU A 144 -11.23 3.47 13.50
N ARG A 145 -11.01 4.77 13.30
CA ARG A 145 -12.11 5.70 13.04
C ARG A 145 -12.84 5.41 11.74
N ALA A 146 -12.11 5.12 10.67
CA ALA A 146 -12.69 4.72 9.40
C ALA A 146 -13.52 3.44 9.53
N ALA A 147 -13.03 2.45 10.27
CA ALA A 147 -13.73 1.19 10.52
C ALA A 147 -15.02 1.42 11.32
N ILE A 148 -14.97 2.21 12.41
CA ILE A 148 -16.15 2.53 13.23
C ILE A 148 -17.21 3.25 12.38
N ARG A 149 -16.81 4.29 11.63
CA ARG A 149 -17.75 5.09 10.84
C ARG A 149 -18.38 4.32 9.69
N SER A 150 -17.65 3.41 9.08
CA SER A 150 -18.14 2.55 8.00
C SER A 150 -18.89 1.30 8.46
N GLY A 151 -19.08 1.09 9.76
CA GLY A 151 -19.64 -0.15 10.28
C GLY A 151 -18.79 -1.38 10.02
N GLY A 152 -17.46 -1.21 9.94
CA GLY A 152 -16.50 -2.28 9.68
C GLY A 152 -16.19 -2.54 8.19
N HIS A 153 -16.78 -1.77 7.27
CA HIS A 153 -16.53 -1.91 5.83
C HIS A 153 -15.18 -1.31 5.38
N ALA A 154 -14.67 -0.28 6.06
CA ALA A 154 -13.32 0.21 5.84
C ALA A 154 -12.31 -0.75 6.47
N LYS A 155 -11.44 -1.34 5.65
CA LYS A 155 -10.45 -2.35 6.06
C LYS A 155 -9.08 -1.76 6.29
N GLN A 156 -8.75 -0.68 5.59
CA GLN A 156 -7.44 -0.05 5.69
C GLN A 156 -7.50 1.41 5.27
N VAL A 157 -6.68 2.23 5.92
CA VAL A 157 -6.39 3.60 5.48
C VAL A 157 -4.96 3.68 4.95
N LEU A 158 -4.82 4.12 3.71
CA LEU A 158 -3.53 4.33 3.06
C LEU A 158 -3.18 5.82 3.09
N ILE A 159 -2.19 6.18 3.86
CA ILE A 159 -1.64 7.54 3.88
C ILE A 159 -0.78 7.71 2.63
N ARG A 160 -1.12 8.65 1.76
CA ARG A 160 -0.39 8.98 0.54
C ARG A 160 0.62 10.08 0.78
N THR A 161 0.21 11.09 1.54
CA THR A 161 1.02 12.26 1.87
C THR A 161 0.75 12.66 3.30
N LEU A 162 1.82 12.96 4.04
CA LEU A 162 1.77 13.56 5.36
C LEU A 162 2.86 14.64 5.41
N LEU A 163 2.45 15.90 5.38
CA LEU A 163 3.35 17.06 5.44
C LEU A 163 3.05 17.85 6.70
N LEU A 164 4.10 18.37 7.31
CA LEU A 164 4.06 19.28 8.45
C LEU A 164 4.84 20.55 8.05
N GLU A 165 4.22 21.71 8.19
CA GLU A 165 4.78 23.02 7.82
C GLU A 165 4.65 24.03 8.97
#